data_ed613cd9dd90fe0ef7a5b4efa280709f
#
_entry.id   ed613cd9dd90fe0ef7a5b4efa280709f
#
_cell.length_a   1.000
_cell.length_b   1.000
_cell.length_c   1.000
_cell.angle_alpha   90.00
_cell.angle_beta   90.00
_cell.angle_gamma   90.00
#
_symmetry.space_group_name_H-M   'P 1'
#
loop_
_entity.id
_entity.type
_entity.pdbx_description
1 polymer ?
#
loop_
_entity_poly.entity_id
_entity_poly.type
_entity_poly.pdbx_seq_one_letter_code
_entity_poly.pdbx_strand_id
1 'polypeptide(L)'
;MRKRISLLLAAIIVISAAAVAQTTSRWGITVGTNFNELHFKQQDIVPTSRMWGPQVGVTGEMNFSGIGFGVEGALLYTLKQGKVSYGDRVAWSSLGYGKETVSMHYIDVPLHLKFRWHRMNGLESTIMPLLYVGPQFSFLPYANHKSLNSYPPVNVYIDMGAGIELKERLQIRAGYNFSIGQTLHTKVLDENVAKNRTWYMNLTWFLK
;
A
#
# COMPACT_ATOMS: atom_id res chain seq x y z
N MET A 1 -15.44 -2.71 39.00
CA MET A 1 -14.90 -2.85 37.67
C MET A 1 -14.68 -1.51 36.95
N ARG A 2 -15.59 -0.57 36.92
CA ARG A 2 -15.47 0.75 36.23
C ARG A 2 -14.21 1.54 36.65
N LYS A 3 -13.90 1.64 37.97
CA LYS A 3 -12.71 2.37 38.47
C LYS A 3 -11.37 1.76 38.00
N ARG A 4 -11.29 0.43 37.83
CA ARG A 4 -10.06 -0.22 37.31
C ARG A 4 -9.86 0.00 35.83
N ILE A 5 -10.94 0.08 35.07
CA ILE A 5 -10.90 0.36 33.62
C ILE A 5 -10.50 1.83 33.36
N SER A 6 -11.02 2.79 34.17
CA SER A 6 -10.61 4.19 34.07
C SER A 6 -9.16 4.43 34.47
N LEU A 7 -8.65 3.70 35.48
CA LEU A 7 -7.23 3.75 35.84
C LEU A 7 -6.33 3.17 34.73
N LEU A 8 -6.72 2.06 34.11
CA LEU A 8 -5.98 1.50 32.96
C LEU A 8 -5.99 2.45 31.77
N LEU A 9 -7.12 3.05 31.43
CA LEU A 9 -7.23 4.06 30.39
C LEU A 9 -6.36 5.29 30.69
N ALA A 10 -6.39 5.79 31.92
CA ALA A 10 -5.55 6.91 32.34
C ALA A 10 -4.05 6.56 32.25
N ALA A 11 -3.66 5.36 32.68
CA ALA A 11 -2.29 4.88 32.57
C ALA A 11 -1.82 4.77 31.12
N ILE A 12 -2.67 4.26 30.22
CA ILE A 12 -2.37 4.18 28.77
C ILE A 12 -2.19 5.59 28.19
N ILE A 13 -3.04 6.55 28.56
CA ILE A 13 -2.94 7.95 28.11
C ILE A 13 -1.65 8.61 28.61
N VAL A 14 -1.27 8.38 29.86
CA VAL A 14 -0.02 8.93 30.44
C VAL A 14 1.22 8.31 29.78
N ILE A 15 1.21 7.00 29.56
CA ILE A 15 2.31 6.31 28.87
C ILE A 15 2.44 6.78 27.41
N SER A 16 1.31 6.97 26.72
CA SER A 16 1.32 7.50 25.34
C SER A 16 1.82 8.95 25.28
N ALA A 17 1.46 9.79 26.26
CA ALA A 17 1.95 11.18 26.34
C ALA A 17 3.46 11.26 26.62
N ALA A 18 4.00 10.38 27.48
CA ALA A 18 5.44 10.30 27.72
C ALA A 18 6.23 9.79 26.51
N ALA A 19 5.66 8.87 25.72
CA ALA A 19 6.26 8.38 24.50
C ALA A 19 6.32 9.47 23.41
N VAL A 20 5.34 10.35 23.34
CA VAL A 20 5.31 11.48 22.38
C VAL A 20 6.38 12.54 22.70
N ALA A 21 6.76 12.71 23.96
CA ALA A 21 7.75 13.71 24.37
C ALA A 21 9.17 13.44 23.85
N GLN A 22 9.47 12.21 23.39
CA GLN A 22 10.76 11.81 22.82
C GLN A 22 10.67 11.37 21.36
N THR A 23 9.66 11.84 20.62
CA THR A 23 9.48 11.47 19.22
C THR A 23 10.07 12.52 18.28
N THR A 24 10.72 12.06 17.24
CA THR A 24 11.11 12.91 16.11
C THR A 24 10.13 12.69 14.97
N SER A 25 9.42 13.74 14.59
CA SER A 25 8.53 13.72 13.42
C SER A 25 9.21 14.36 12.23
N ARG A 26 9.00 13.79 11.06
CA ARG A 26 9.47 14.34 9.78
C ARG A 26 8.50 13.99 8.67
N TRP A 27 8.53 14.74 7.60
CA TRP A 27 7.70 14.49 6.43
C TRP A 27 8.54 14.58 5.16
N GLY A 28 8.07 13.96 4.10
CA GLY A 28 8.79 13.89 2.84
C GLY A 28 7.88 13.66 1.65
N ILE A 29 8.47 13.73 0.49
CA ILE A 29 7.83 13.45 -0.79
C ILE A 29 8.21 12.04 -1.21
N THR A 30 7.22 11.26 -1.61
CA THR A 30 7.40 9.89 -2.09
C THR A 30 7.07 9.81 -3.57
N VAL A 31 7.97 9.21 -4.34
CA VAL A 31 7.75 8.84 -5.73
C VAL A 31 8.08 7.36 -5.90
N GLY A 32 7.38 6.68 -6.79
CA GLY A 32 7.62 5.27 -6.98
C GLY A 32 6.88 4.67 -8.16
N THR A 33 6.99 3.38 -8.24
CA THR A 33 6.32 2.57 -9.26
C THR A 33 5.72 1.33 -8.60
N ASN A 34 4.63 0.85 -9.17
CA ASN A 34 3.99 -0.39 -8.76
C ASN A 34 3.86 -1.35 -9.95
N PHE A 35 3.87 -2.64 -9.64
CA PHE A 35 3.64 -3.73 -10.57
C PHE A 35 2.43 -4.49 -10.07
N ASN A 36 1.32 -4.27 -10.73
CA ASN A 36 0.03 -4.78 -10.31
C ASN A 36 -0.35 -6.04 -11.09
N GLU A 37 -0.90 -7.03 -10.39
CA GLU A 37 -1.43 -8.26 -10.94
C GLU A 37 -2.81 -8.53 -10.37
N LEU A 38 -3.78 -8.70 -11.24
CA LEU A 38 -5.12 -9.14 -10.88
C LEU A 38 -5.13 -10.67 -10.83
N HIS A 39 -5.37 -11.24 -9.67
CA HIS A 39 -5.41 -12.68 -9.47
C HIS A 39 -6.84 -13.16 -9.37
N PHE A 40 -7.36 -13.76 -10.44
CA PHE A 40 -8.70 -14.34 -10.48
C PHE A 40 -8.70 -15.73 -9.83
N LYS A 41 -9.80 -16.12 -9.19
CA LYS A 41 -9.96 -17.44 -8.58
C LYS A 41 -9.90 -18.58 -9.63
N GLN A 42 -10.27 -18.29 -10.87
CA GLN A 42 -10.17 -19.19 -12.02
C GLN A 42 -9.20 -18.59 -13.06
N GLN A 43 -7.91 -18.74 -12.83
CA GLN A 43 -6.85 -18.20 -13.69
C GLN A 43 -6.84 -18.78 -15.11
N ASP A 44 -7.31 -20.00 -15.27
CA ASP A 44 -7.32 -20.69 -16.57
C ASP A 44 -8.31 -20.09 -17.56
N ILE A 45 -9.29 -19.32 -17.09
CA ILE A 45 -10.35 -18.75 -17.92
C ILE A 45 -10.05 -17.30 -18.31
N VAL A 46 -9.38 -16.52 -17.45
CA VAL A 46 -9.08 -15.11 -17.66
C VAL A 46 -7.59 -14.85 -17.38
N PRO A 47 -6.74 -15.02 -18.39
CA PRO A 47 -5.31 -14.71 -18.24
C PRO A 47 -5.10 -13.20 -18.02
N THR A 48 -4.30 -12.89 -17.01
CA THR A 48 -3.94 -11.52 -16.65
C THR A 48 -2.45 -11.29 -16.84
N SER A 49 -2.07 -10.07 -17.19
CA SER A 49 -0.66 -9.68 -17.29
C SER A 49 -0.35 -8.56 -16.30
N ARG A 50 0.83 -8.63 -15.71
CA ARG A 50 1.36 -7.57 -14.85
C ARG A 50 1.55 -6.29 -15.65
N MET A 51 1.13 -5.18 -15.07
CA MET A 51 1.40 -3.85 -15.61
C MET A 51 2.00 -2.96 -14.53
N TRP A 52 2.85 -2.06 -14.97
CA TRP A 52 3.44 -1.06 -14.10
C TRP A 52 2.57 0.20 -14.05
N GLY A 53 2.64 0.93 -12.94
CA GLY A 53 2.00 2.22 -12.79
C GLY A 53 2.79 3.14 -11.87
N PRO A 54 2.72 4.46 -12.06
CA PRO A 54 3.38 5.42 -11.20
C PRO A 54 2.66 5.55 -9.85
N GLN A 55 3.43 5.97 -8.84
CA GLN A 55 2.96 6.30 -7.51
C GLN A 55 3.65 7.58 -7.04
N VAL A 56 2.89 8.54 -6.50
CA VAL A 56 3.42 9.80 -5.99
C VAL A 56 2.59 10.31 -4.82
N GLY A 57 3.24 10.94 -3.84
CA GLY A 57 2.53 11.52 -2.73
C GLY A 57 3.42 12.05 -1.62
N VAL A 58 2.84 12.17 -0.43
CA VAL A 58 3.53 12.66 0.77
C VAL A 58 3.53 11.59 1.84
N THR A 59 4.62 11.53 2.59
CA THR A 59 4.82 10.58 3.70
C THR A 59 5.22 11.36 4.93
N GLY A 60 4.56 11.05 6.05
CA GLY A 60 4.92 11.52 7.37
C GLY A 60 5.32 10.35 8.25
N GLU A 61 6.34 10.51 9.07
CA GLU A 61 6.74 9.50 10.03
C GLU A 61 7.03 10.09 11.40
N MET A 62 6.77 9.30 12.40
CA MET A 62 7.12 9.53 13.80
C MET A 62 8.03 8.41 14.26
N ASN A 63 9.24 8.75 14.69
CA ASN A 63 10.21 7.80 15.21
C ASN A 63 10.32 7.93 16.72
N PHE A 64 10.26 6.79 17.42
CA PHE A 64 10.44 6.71 18.86
C PHE A 64 11.94 6.60 19.16
N SER A 65 12.46 7.56 19.94
CA SER A 65 13.88 7.58 20.28
C SER A 65 14.31 6.34 21.06
N GLY A 66 15.47 5.80 20.70
CA GLY A 66 16.15 4.72 21.45
C GLY A 66 15.75 3.29 21.11
N ILE A 67 14.61 3.04 20.49
CA ILE A 67 14.13 1.66 20.23
C ILE A 67 14.09 1.28 18.75
N GLY A 68 14.34 2.23 17.85
CA GLY A 68 14.31 1.98 16.40
C GLY A 68 12.93 1.79 15.78
N PHE A 69 11.87 1.82 16.59
CA PHE A 69 10.50 1.75 16.10
C PHE A 69 9.96 3.12 15.72
N GLY A 70 9.03 3.13 14.79
CA GLY A 70 8.31 4.32 14.37
C GLY A 70 6.97 3.97 13.75
N VAL A 71 6.14 4.98 13.61
CA VAL A 71 4.88 4.90 12.86
C VAL A 71 4.98 5.80 11.65
N GLU A 72 4.56 5.30 10.52
CA GLU A 72 4.55 6.01 9.25
C GLU A 72 3.14 6.04 8.68
N GLY A 73 2.74 7.18 8.17
CA GLY A 73 1.53 7.34 7.37
C GLY A 73 1.85 8.07 6.08
N ALA A 74 1.17 7.72 5.00
CA ALA A 74 1.32 8.42 3.74
C ALA A 74 -0.03 8.68 3.06
N LEU A 75 -0.04 9.63 2.16
CA LEU A 75 -1.12 9.89 1.22
C LEU A 75 -0.52 9.82 -0.18
N LEU A 76 -0.87 8.77 -0.93
CA LEU A 76 -0.27 8.46 -2.21
C LEU A 76 -1.34 8.38 -3.30
N TYR A 77 -1.09 9.06 -4.40
CA TYR A 77 -1.81 8.79 -5.64
C TYR A 77 -1.13 7.63 -6.36
N THR A 78 -1.89 6.60 -6.71
CA THR A 78 -1.39 5.38 -7.31
C THR A 78 -2.22 5.02 -8.53
N LEU A 79 -1.57 4.88 -9.68
CA LEU A 79 -2.19 4.31 -10.87
C LEU A 79 -1.90 2.80 -10.89
N LYS A 80 -2.95 1.99 -10.75
CA LYS A 80 -2.86 0.53 -10.88
C LYS A 80 -3.44 0.12 -12.22
N GLN A 81 -2.65 -0.59 -13.00
CA GLN A 81 -3.07 -1.07 -14.32
C GLN A 81 -3.05 -2.60 -14.35
N GLY A 82 -3.94 -3.16 -15.15
CA GLY A 82 -3.99 -4.59 -15.38
C GLY A 82 -4.46 -4.88 -16.81
N LYS A 83 -3.87 -5.84 -17.49
CA LYS A 83 -4.37 -6.37 -18.75
C LYS A 83 -5.24 -7.57 -18.47
N VAL A 84 -6.44 -7.55 -19.02
CA VAL A 84 -7.40 -8.67 -18.97
C VAL A 84 -7.66 -9.13 -20.38
N SER A 85 -7.51 -10.42 -20.65
CA SER A 85 -7.81 -11.02 -21.93
C SER A 85 -9.10 -11.81 -21.86
N TYR A 86 -10.12 -11.39 -22.59
CA TYR A 86 -11.42 -12.06 -22.64
C TYR A 86 -11.51 -13.15 -23.74
N GLY A 87 -10.38 -13.44 -24.41
CA GLY A 87 -10.32 -14.45 -25.47
C GLY A 87 -10.87 -13.97 -26.83
N ASP A 88 -10.69 -14.80 -27.86
CA ASP A 88 -11.05 -14.48 -29.26
C ASP A 88 -12.49 -14.86 -29.63
N ARG A 89 -13.40 -15.05 -28.67
CA ARG A 89 -14.75 -15.55 -28.96
C ARG A 89 -15.68 -14.46 -29.48
N VAL A 90 -16.26 -14.73 -30.67
CA VAL A 90 -17.18 -13.87 -31.40
C VAL A 90 -18.45 -13.48 -30.65
N ALA A 91 -18.84 -14.24 -29.60
CA ALA A 91 -20.05 -14.00 -28.81
C ALA A 91 -20.04 -12.66 -28.00
N TRP A 92 -18.90 -12.00 -27.87
CA TRP A 92 -18.73 -10.81 -27.07
C TRP A 92 -18.42 -9.54 -27.89
N SER A 93 -18.72 -9.57 -29.20
CA SER A 93 -18.39 -8.49 -30.14
C SER A 93 -18.99 -7.12 -29.82
N SER A 94 -20.14 -7.09 -29.13
CA SER A 94 -20.77 -5.83 -28.71
C SER A 94 -20.13 -5.18 -27.47
N LEU A 95 -19.22 -5.89 -26.78
CA LEU A 95 -18.60 -5.48 -25.51
C LEU A 95 -17.10 -5.20 -25.61
N GLY A 96 -16.52 -5.27 -26.81
CA GLY A 96 -15.08 -5.10 -27.04
C GLY A 96 -14.33 -6.43 -27.09
N TYR A 97 -13.65 -6.65 -28.22
CA TYR A 97 -12.78 -7.81 -28.41
C TYR A 97 -11.40 -7.58 -27.87
N GLY A 98 -10.80 -8.64 -27.39
CA GLY A 98 -9.36 -8.72 -27.23
C GLY A 98 -8.86 -8.37 -25.84
N LYS A 99 -7.65 -7.86 -25.80
CA LYS A 99 -6.93 -7.50 -24.58
C LYS A 99 -7.33 -6.10 -24.14
N GLU A 100 -8.04 -5.97 -23.03
CA GLU A 100 -8.37 -4.67 -22.45
C GLU A 100 -7.37 -4.29 -21.35
N THR A 101 -6.99 -3.01 -21.34
CA THR A 101 -6.21 -2.43 -20.25
C THR A 101 -7.16 -1.74 -19.29
N VAL A 102 -7.26 -2.28 -18.10
CA VAL A 102 -8.01 -1.69 -16.98
C VAL A 102 -7.08 -0.75 -16.24
N SER A 103 -7.46 0.53 -16.15
CA SER A 103 -6.73 1.55 -15.40
C SER A 103 -7.57 2.00 -14.23
N MET A 104 -6.99 1.90 -13.03
CA MET A 104 -7.63 2.23 -11.76
C MET A 104 -6.78 3.29 -11.04
N HIS A 105 -7.40 4.42 -10.75
CA HIS A 105 -6.77 5.53 -10.04
C HIS A 105 -7.12 5.41 -8.56
N TYR A 106 -6.12 5.22 -7.72
CA TYR A 106 -6.29 5.08 -6.28
C TYR A 106 -5.69 6.25 -5.51
N ILE A 107 -6.33 6.57 -4.40
CA ILE A 107 -5.75 7.33 -3.31
C ILE A 107 -5.46 6.32 -2.21
N ASP A 108 -4.19 6.04 -1.99
CA ASP A 108 -3.71 5.06 -1.01
C ASP A 108 -3.29 5.77 0.28
N VAL A 109 -3.79 5.26 1.40
CA VAL A 109 -3.44 5.72 2.76
C VAL A 109 -2.86 4.54 3.53
N PRO A 110 -1.56 4.25 3.38
CA PRO A 110 -0.87 3.27 4.19
C PRO A 110 -0.58 3.81 5.59
N LEU A 111 -0.68 2.91 6.59
CA LEU A 111 -0.30 3.16 7.97
C LEU A 111 0.63 2.03 8.40
N HIS A 112 1.90 2.31 8.60
CA HIS A 112 2.92 1.31 8.87
C HIS A 112 3.49 1.42 10.26
N LEU A 113 3.65 0.28 10.91
CA LEU A 113 4.64 0.13 11.97
C LEU A 113 5.98 -0.14 11.28
N LYS A 114 6.97 0.70 11.58
CA LYS A 114 8.29 0.65 10.97
C LYS A 114 9.33 0.35 12.03
N PHE A 115 10.28 -0.52 11.70
CA PHE A 115 11.47 -0.78 12.48
C PHE A 115 12.69 -0.37 11.67
N ARG A 116 13.55 0.45 12.26
CA ARG A 116 14.78 0.95 11.65
C ARG A 116 15.97 0.52 12.50
N TRP A 117 16.94 -0.08 11.87
CA TRP A 117 18.14 -0.57 12.54
C TRP A 117 19.13 0.58 12.76
N HIS A 118 19.18 1.10 13.96
CA HIS A 118 19.99 2.26 14.30
C HIS A 118 21.46 1.96 14.61
N ARG A 119 21.81 0.69 14.83
CA ARG A 119 23.15 0.34 15.32
C ARG A 119 23.75 -0.84 14.56
N MET A 120 24.32 -0.58 13.43
CA MET A 120 25.18 -1.56 12.75
C MET A 120 26.60 -0.99 12.68
N ASN A 121 27.49 -1.43 13.57
CA ASN A 121 28.96 -1.28 13.57
C ASN A 121 29.54 -0.25 12.57
N GLY A 122 29.46 1.05 12.89
CA GLY A 122 30.08 2.12 12.09
C GLY A 122 29.31 2.56 10.83
N LEU A 123 28.19 1.91 10.48
CA LEU A 123 27.30 2.32 9.38
C LEU A 123 26.09 3.12 9.88
N GLU A 124 26.02 3.40 11.14
CA GLU A 124 24.88 3.92 11.89
C GLU A 124 24.32 5.25 11.38
N SER A 125 25.16 6.07 10.79
CA SER A 125 24.76 7.39 10.30
C SER A 125 24.54 7.49 8.80
N THR A 126 24.97 6.49 8.03
CA THR A 126 24.98 6.57 6.56
C THR A 126 23.93 5.67 5.93
N ILE A 127 23.83 4.42 6.37
CA ILE A 127 22.90 3.44 5.80
C ILE A 127 22.16 2.74 6.95
N MET A 128 20.85 2.82 6.98
CA MET A 128 19.99 2.20 8.00
C MET A 128 18.99 1.28 7.32
N PRO A 129 19.11 -0.03 7.49
CA PRO A 129 18.09 -0.97 7.07
C PRO A 129 16.77 -0.74 7.82
N LEU A 130 15.65 -0.92 7.14
CA LEU A 130 14.32 -0.78 7.72
C LEU A 130 13.37 -1.88 7.24
N LEU A 131 12.45 -2.24 8.11
CA LEU A 131 11.33 -3.10 7.83
C LEU A 131 10.05 -2.37 8.20
N TYR A 132 8.96 -2.66 7.50
CA TYR A 132 7.66 -2.08 7.80
C TYR A 132 6.54 -3.05 7.48
N VAL A 133 5.45 -2.92 8.22
CA VAL A 133 4.22 -3.66 8.02
C VAL A 133 3.03 -2.86 8.53
N GLY A 134 1.89 -2.99 7.88
CA GLY A 134 0.66 -2.37 8.34
C GLY A 134 -0.49 -2.40 7.34
N PRO A 135 -1.65 -1.89 7.73
CA PRO A 135 -2.79 -1.76 6.85
C PRO A 135 -2.60 -0.62 5.85
N GLN A 136 -3.13 -0.81 4.65
CA GLN A 136 -3.28 0.23 3.63
C GLN A 136 -4.74 0.32 3.22
N PHE A 137 -5.28 1.52 3.27
CA PHE A 137 -6.63 1.84 2.78
C PHE A 137 -6.50 2.48 1.41
N SER A 138 -7.18 1.91 0.43
CA SER A 138 -7.14 2.37 -0.97
C SER A 138 -8.53 2.81 -1.40
N PHE A 139 -8.67 4.08 -1.70
CA PHE A 139 -9.90 4.69 -2.19
C PHE A 139 -9.84 4.77 -3.71
N LEU A 140 -10.89 4.33 -4.40
CA LEU A 140 -10.97 4.32 -5.86
C LEU A 140 -11.87 5.45 -6.38
N PRO A 141 -11.35 6.67 -6.63
CA PRO A 141 -12.16 7.75 -7.18
C PRO A 141 -12.54 7.52 -8.65
N TYR A 142 -11.66 6.87 -9.42
CA TYR A 142 -11.90 6.68 -10.85
C TYR A 142 -11.35 5.34 -11.35
N ALA A 143 -12.14 4.67 -12.18
CA ALA A 143 -11.72 3.50 -12.98
C ALA A 143 -12.37 3.57 -14.36
N ASN A 144 -11.67 3.12 -15.40
CA ASN A 144 -12.27 2.93 -16.71
C ASN A 144 -13.09 1.62 -16.75
N HIS A 145 -13.95 1.46 -17.78
CA HIS A 145 -14.75 0.24 -18.02
C HIS A 145 -15.69 -0.18 -16.87
N LYS A 146 -16.33 0.78 -16.20
CA LYS A 146 -17.30 0.52 -15.12
C LYS A 146 -18.56 -0.23 -15.56
N SER A 147 -18.84 -0.29 -16.86
CA SER A 147 -20.05 -0.98 -17.37
C SER A 147 -19.98 -2.51 -17.22
N LEU A 148 -18.79 -3.08 -17.31
CA LEU A 148 -18.54 -4.52 -17.25
C LEU A 148 -18.11 -5.01 -15.87
N ASN A 149 -17.54 -4.13 -15.06
CA ASN A 149 -16.93 -4.47 -13.78
C ASN A 149 -17.50 -3.60 -12.65
N SER A 150 -17.77 -4.21 -11.52
CA SER A 150 -18.10 -3.51 -10.28
C SER A 150 -16.83 -3.42 -9.41
N TYR A 151 -16.48 -2.19 -9.03
CA TYR A 151 -15.32 -1.91 -8.19
C TYR A 151 -15.78 -1.43 -6.82
N PRO A 152 -15.37 -2.04 -5.72
CA PRO A 152 -15.63 -1.48 -4.41
C PRO A 152 -14.91 -0.14 -4.26
N PRO A 153 -15.57 0.88 -3.68
CA PRO A 153 -15.00 2.22 -3.55
C PRO A 153 -13.82 2.28 -2.59
N VAL A 154 -13.74 1.31 -1.67
CA VAL A 154 -12.65 1.21 -0.69
C VAL A 154 -12.14 -0.21 -0.66
N ASN A 155 -10.84 -0.36 -0.72
CA ASN A 155 -10.14 -1.64 -0.59
C ASN A 155 -9.16 -1.58 0.57
N VAL A 156 -9.06 -2.67 1.32
CA VAL A 156 -8.11 -2.80 2.43
C VAL A 156 -7.06 -3.84 2.06
N TYR A 157 -5.81 -3.44 2.24
CA TYR A 157 -4.64 -4.27 1.99
C TYR A 157 -3.82 -4.43 3.26
N ILE A 158 -3.05 -5.50 3.34
CA ILE A 158 -1.89 -5.57 4.22
C ILE A 158 -0.68 -5.26 3.36
N ASP A 159 0.08 -4.30 3.81
CA ASP A 159 1.30 -3.84 3.17
C ASP A 159 2.50 -4.20 4.04
N MET A 160 3.53 -4.77 3.43
CA MET A 160 4.76 -5.13 4.10
C MET A 160 5.96 -4.96 3.17
N GLY A 161 7.09 -4.62 3.74
CA GLY A 161 8.29 -4.46 2.94
C GLY A 161 9.53 -4.18 3.75
N ALA A 162 10.59 -3.96 2.99
CA ALA A 162 11.90 -3.64 3.49
C ALA A 162 12.51 -2.49 2.69
N GLY A 163 13.51 -1.85 3.26
CA GLY A 163 14.22 -0.78 2.58
C GLY A 163 15.50 -0.39 3.29
N ILE A 164 16.08 0.64 2.76
CA ILE A 164 17.25 1.30 3.34
C ILE A 164 17.00 2.80 3.42
N GLU A 165 17.50 3.40 4.48
CA GLU A 165 17.53 4.83 4.64
C GLU A 165 18.96 5.31 4.57
N LEU A 166 19.18 6.35 3.77
CA LEU A 166 20.49 6.95 3.53
C LEU A 166 20.53 8.35 4.14
N LYS A 167 21.51 8.60 5.00
CA LYS A 167 21.76 9.91 5.63
C LYS A 167 20.54 10.56 6.25
N GLU A 168 19.60 9.76 6.79
CA GLU A 168 18.35 10.20 7.40
C GLU A 168 17.45 11.07 6.50
N ARG A 169 17.69 11.08 5.19
CA ARG A 169 16.94 11.91 4.23
C ARG A 169 16.31 11.13 3.11
N LEU A 170 16.98 10.10 2.63
CA LEU A 170 16.53 9.34 1.47
C LEU A 170 16.19 7.93 1.89
N GLN A 171 14.96 7.50 1.66
CA GLN A 171 14.54 6.11 1.83
C GLN A 171 14.27 5.47 0.47
N ILE A 172 14.85 4.29 0.27
CA ILE A 172 14.54 3.41 -0.85
C ILE A 172 13.83 2.19 -0.28
N ARG A 173 12.63 1.92 -0.74
CA ARG A 173 11.79 0.85 -0.20
C ARG A 173 11.27 -0.05 -1.31
N ALA A 174 11.19 -1.33 -1.03
CA ALA A 174 10.46 -2.30 -1.83
C ALA A 174 9.46 -3.02 -0.94
N GLY A 175 8.26 -3.21 -1.43
CA GLY A 175 7.19 -3.81 -0.65
C GLY A 175 6.22 -4.60 -1.51
N TYR A 176 5.37 -5.30 -0.79
CA TYR A 176 4.31 -6.11 -1.34
C TYR A 176 3.03 -5.85 -0.57
N ASN A 177 1.97 -5.54 -1.30
CA ASN A 177 0.65 -5.45 -0.70
C ASN A 177 -0.31 -6.48 -1.30
N PHE A 178 -1.13 -7.05 -0.44
CA PHE A 178 -2.16 -8.00 -0.82
C PHE A 178 -3.51 -7.58 -0.26
N SER A 179 -4.54 -7.69 -1.08
CA SER A 179 -5.90 -7.36 -0.69
C SER A 179 -6.44 -8.39 0.30
N ILE A 180 -7.02 -7.92 1.41
CA ILE A 180 -7.77 -8.76 2.33
C ILE A 180 -9.16 -9.05 1.76
N GLY A 181 -9.74 -8.08 1.05
CA GLY A 181 -11.05 -8.14 0.44
C GLY A 181 -11.02 -8.45 -1.05
N GLN A 182 -12.19 -8.43 -1.64
CA GLN A 182 -12.41 -8.58 -3.08
C GLN A 182 -12.22 -7.22 -3.74
N THR A 183 -11.33 -7.16 -4.74
CA THR A 183 -11.00 -5.90 -5.41
C THR A 183 -11.83 -5.66 -6.67
N LEU A 184 -12.34 -6.72 -7.29
CA LEU A 184 -13.09 -6.67 -8.53
C LEU A 184 -14.16 -7.75 -8.56
N HIS A 185 -15.39 -7.36 -8.92
CA HIS A 185 -16.46 -8.27 -9.29
C HIS A 185 -16.75 -8.14 -10.77
N THR A 186 -16.53 -9.19 -11.54
CA THR A 186 -16.91 -9.24 -12.96
C THR A 186 -18.35 -9.68 -13.08
N LYS A 187 -19.17 -8.87 -13.77
CA LYS A 187 -20.60 -9.18 -14.05
C LYS A 187 -20.79 -10.27 -15.12
N VAL A 188 -19.71 -10.62 -15.82
CA VAL A 188 -19.74 -11.53 -16.98
C VAL A 188 -19.68 -13.00 -16.57
N LEU A 189 -19.15 -13.31 -15.41
CA LEU A 189 -19.03 -14.67 -14.89
C LEU A 189 -19.50 -14.65 -13.43
N ASP A 190 -20.64 -15.28 -13.16
CA ASP A 190 -21.13 -15.50 -11.80
C ASP A 190 -20.01 -16.12 -10.95
N GLU A 191 -19.61 -15.45 -9.85
CA GLU A 191 -18.57 -15.84 -8.88
C GLU A 191 -17.09 -15.52 -9.20
N ASN A 192 -16.72 -14.84 -10.25
CA ASN A 192 -15.30 -14.48 -10.44
C ASN A 192 -14.90 -13.23 -9.67
N VAL A 193 -14.22 -13.50 -8.56
CA VAL A 193 -13.65 -12.49 -7.68
C VAL A 193 -12.16 -12.41 -7.92
N ALA A 194 -11.66 -11.23 -8.22
CA ALA A 194 -10.23 -10.98 -8.30
C ALA A 194 -9.68 -10.38 -7.01
N LYS A 195 -8.55 -10.91 -6.58
CA LYS A 195 -7.70 -10.30 -5.54
C LYS A 195 -6.56 -9.56 -6.21
N ASN A 196 -6.24 -8.40 -5.68
CA ASN A 196 -5.15 -7.60 -6.17
C ASN A 196 -3.87 -7.90 -5.38
N ARG A 197 -2.77 -8.12 -6.11
CA ARG A 197 -1.43 -8.30 -5.58
C ARG A 197 -0.51 -7.30 -6.25
N THR A 198 0.19 -6.52 -5.46
CA THR A 198 1.01 -5.43 -6.00
C THR A 198 2.39 -5.44 -5.36
N TRP A 199 3.43 -5.53 -6.18
CA TRP A 199 4.80 -5.19 -5.81
C TRP A 199 5.02 -3.72 -6.08
N TYR A 200 5.79 -3.05 -5.25
CA TYR A 200 6.12 -1.65 -5.50
C TYR A 200 7.55 -1.33 -5.06
N MET A 201 8.07 -0.27 -5.65
CA MET A 201 9.34 0.36 -5.25
C MET A 201 9.11 1.85 -5.09
N ASN A 202 9.48 2.39 -3.93
CA ASN A 202 9.31 3.79 -3.58
C ASN A 202 10.62 4.43 -3.15
N LEU A 203 10.79 5.66 -3.55
CA LEU A 203 11.83 6.57 -3.12
C LEU A 203 11.16 7.70 -2.34
N THR A 204 11.53 7.88 -1.07
CA THR A 204 11.02 8.97 -0.23
C THR A 204 12.16 9.91 0.14
N TRP A 205 11.98 11.17 -0.15
CA TRP A 205 12.89 12.24 0.25
C TRP A 205 12.27 13.00 1.42
N PHE A 206 12.88 12.91 2.62
CA PHE A 206 12.45 13.64 3.79
C PHE A 206 13.01 15.06 3.79
N LEU A 207 12.12 15.99 4.04
CA LEU A 207 12.41 17.39 4.24
C LEU A 207 12.70 17.60 5.74
N LYS A 208 13.73 18.38 6.02
CA LYS A 208 14.10 18.74 7.41
C LYS A 208 13.18 19.84 7.91
#